data_bc7364e963efeee2442bf3e25c20a0bd
#
_entry.id   bc7364e963efeee2442bf3e25c20a0bd
#
_cell.length_a   1.000
_cell.length_b   1.000
_cell.length_c   1.000
_cell.angle_alpha   90.00
_cell.angle_beta   90.00
_cell.angle_gamma   90.00
#
_symmetry.space_group_name_H-M   'P 1'
#
loop_
_entity.id
_entity.type
_entity.pdbx_description
1 polymer ?
#
loop_
_entity_poly.entity_id
_entity_poly.type
_entity_poly.pdbx_seq_one_letter_code
_entity_poly.pdbx_strand_id
1 'polypeptide(L)'
;QPMRDVDFSGSTVVVTGGACGIGRAIAEAFAAAGARVAVLDVKHEETASLLEELPGEGHLCVTGNAGVEEDVRSFAEKVLECFGRVDVLVNNACITRRGILSGCSFEEFNEVLRVGVSAPYLLSLLFRDHFSRGASIVNIASTRASMSQKDTESYSAAKGALTSLTHALAMSLSPFGVRVNSISPGWIDTGVFGVLSPEDAFQHPSGRVGSPEDIVKAVFFLC
;
A
#
# COMPACT_ATOMS: atom_id res chain seq x y z
N GLN A 1 -19.23 -12.45 -7.94
CA GLN A 1 -19.30 -12.05 -9.36
C GLN A 1 -17.89 -11.73 -9.79
N PRO A 2 -17.43 -12.19 -10.97
CA PRO A 2 -16.16 -11.74 -11.51
C PRO A 2 -16.18 -10.20 -11.60
N MET A 3 -15.07 -9.55 -11.27
CA MET A 3 -14.92 -8.12 -11.56
C MET A 3 -15.17 -7.95 -13.06
N ARG A 4 -16.01 -6.99 -13.42
CA ARG A 4 -16.14 -6.56 -14.82
C ARG A 4 -14.75 -6.18 -15.29
N ASP A 5 -14.49 -6.39 -16.57
CA ASP A 5 -13.22 -6.04 -17.22
C ASP A 5 -12.91 -4.55 -16.98
N VAL A 6 -12.23 -4.27 -15.86
CA VAL A 6 -11.74 -2.92 -15.56
C VAL A 6 -10.43 -2.79 -16.33
N ASP A 7 -10.39 -1.85 -17.24
CA ASP A 7 -9.23 -1.58 -18.10
C ASP A 7 -8.41 -0.42 -17.53
N PHE A 8 -7.16 -0.71 -17.19
CA PHE A 8 -6.16 0.28 -16.78
C PHE A 8 -5.06 0.46 -17.83
N SER A 9 -5.32 0.07 -19.07
CA SER A 9 -4.36 0.23 -20.16
C SER A 9 -3.87 1.69 -20.26
N GLY A 10 -2.55 1.85 -20.32
CA GLY A 10 -1.90 3.16 -20.38
C GLY A 10 -1.83 3.90 -19.05
N SER A 11 -2.37 3.34 -17.96
CA SER A 11 -2.22 3.90 -16.61
C SER A 11 -0.88 3.53 -15.98
N THR A 12 -0.36 4.42 -15.14
CA THR A 12 0.80 4.18 -14.29
C THR A 12 0.35 4.02 -12.84
N VAL A 13 0.66 2.89 -12.26
CA VAL A 13 0.29 2.52 -10.88
C VAL A 13 1.54 2.33 -10.04
N VAL A 14 1.60 3.00 -8.90
CA VAL A 14 2.71 2.90 -7.94
C VAL A 14 2.22 2.16 -6.70
N VAL A 15 2.95 1.13 -6.26
CA VAL A 15 2.62 0.33 -5.08
C VAL A 15 3.84 0.23 -4.16
N THR A 16 3.71 0.65 -2.91
CA THR A 16 4.74 0.41 -1.89
C THR A 16 4.46 -0.88 -1.12
N GLY A 17 5.51 -1.62 -0.75
CA GLY A 17 5.35 -2.94 -0.12
C GLY A 17 4.69 -3.95 -1.08
N GLY A 18 5.04 -3.87 -2.36
CA GLY A 18 4.36 -4.60 -3.44
C GLY A 18 4.94 -5.97 -3.75
N ALA A 19 6.00 -6.43 -3.09
CA ALA A 19 6.61 -7.72 -3.40
C ALA A 19 5.92 -8.91 -2.75
N CYS A 20 5.09 -8.69 -1.73
CA CYS A 20 4.41 -9.75 -0.98
C CYS A 20 2.97 -9.38 -0.59
N GLY A 21 2.19 -10.40 -0.25
CA GLY A 21 0.88 -10.27 0.39
C GLY A 21 -0.10 -9.38 -0.37
N ILE A 22 -0.73 -8.44 0.33
CA ILE A 22 -1.73 -7.52 -0.23
C ILE A 22 -1.13 -6.68 -1.36
N GLY A 23 0.06 -6.12 -1.15
CA GLY A 23 0.72 -5.27 -2.14
C GLY A 23 1.03 -6.00 -3.44
N ARG A 24 1.49 -7.25 -3.35
CA ARG A 24 1.74 -8.10 -4.52
C ARG A 24 0.46 -8.39 -5.30
N ALA A 25 -0.61 -8.78 -4.61
CA ALA A 25 -1.89 -9.04 -5.26
C ALA A 25 -2.44 -7.79 -5.97
N ILE A 26 -2.24 -6.60 -5.38
CA ILE A 26 -2.62 -5.33 -6.02
C ILE A 26 -1.77 -5.08 -7.28
N ALA A 27 -0.45 -5.24 -7.19
CA ALA A 27 0.47 -5.04 -8.32
C ALA A 27 0.13 -5.97 -9.49
N GLU A 28 -0.04 -7.27 -9.21
CA GLU A 28 -0.41 -8.29 -10.21
C GLU A 28 -1.78 -7.99 -10.84
N ALA A 29 -2.77 -7.57 -10.06
CA ALA A 29 -4.10 -7.26 -10.57
C ALA A 29 -4.09 -6.03 -11.49
N PHE A 30 -3.37 -4.97 -11.16
CA PHE A 30 -3.23 -3.81 -12.04
C PHE A 30 -2.45 -4.14 -13.31
N ALA A 31 -1.39 -4.93 -13.22
CA ALA A 31 -0.64 -5.39 -14.39
C ALA A 31 -1.53 -6.25 -15.32
N ALA A 32 -2.32 -7.16 -14.75
CA ALA A 32 -3.29 -7.97 -15.48
C ALA A 32 -4.41 -7.12 -16.14
N ALA A 33 -4.73 -5.96 -15.57
CA ALA A 33 -5.66 -4.99 -16.12
C ALA A 33 -5.00 -4.00 -17.12
N GLY A 34 -3.76 -4.24 -17.54
CA GLY A 34 -3.06 -3.49 -18.58
C GLY A 34 -2.27 -2.26 -18.08
N ALA A 35 -2.17 -2.03 -16.78
CA ALA A 35 -1.38 -0.93 -16.25
C ALA A 35 0.13 -1.21 -16.29
N ARG A 36 0.93 -0.16 -16.38
CA ARG A 36 2.35 -0.22 -16.03
C ARG A 36 2.47 -0.01 -14.52
N VAL A 37 3.16 -0.94 -13.85
CA VAL A 37 3.25 -0.97 -12.39
C VAL A 37 4.67 -0.65 -11.95
N ALA A 38 4.81 0.26 -10.97
CA ALA A 38 6.05 0.53 -10.25
C ALA A 38 5.93 0.05 -8.81
N VAL A 39 6.87 -0.75 -8.34
CA VAL A 39 6.89 -1.32 -7.00
C VAL A 39 8.14 -0.89 -6.25
N LEU A 40 7.98 -0.48 -4.98
CA LEU A 40 9.06 -0.33 -4.00
C LEU A 40 8.87 -1.34 -2.88
N ASP A 41 9.87 -2.18 -2.63
CA ASP A 41 9.87 -3.12 -1.50
C ASP A 41 11.30 -3.35 -0.98
N VAL A 42 11.44 -3.71 0.29
CA VAL A 42 12.76 -4.02 0.89
C VAL A 42 13.25 -5.42 0.54
N LYS A 43 12.37 -6.29 0.10
CA LYS A 43 12.65 -7.70 -0.17
C LYS A 43 13.23 -7.88 -1.56
N HIS A 44 14.54 -8.00 -1.64
CA HIS A 44 15.26 -8.03 -2.93
C HIS A 44 14.83 -9.19 -3.84
N GLU A 45 14.80 -10.40 -3.32
CA GLU A 45 14.49 -11.61 -4.11
C GLU A 45 13.04 -11.60 -4.61
N GLU A 46 12.11 -11.27 -3.72
CA GLU A 46 10.67 -11.20 -4.05
C GLU A 46 10.38 -10.04 -5.02
N THR A 47 11.12 -8.94 -4.91
CA THR A 47 10.99 -7.80 -5.84
C THR A 47 11.49 -8.17 -7.24
N ALA A 48 12.59 -8.90 -7.33
CA ALA A 48 13.11 -9.41 -8.61
C ALA A 48 12.17 -10.45 -9.23
N SER A 49 11.71 -11.43 -8.44
CA SER A 49 10.73 -12.42 -8.89
C SER A 49 9.43 -11.77 -9.38
N LEU A 50 8.92 -10.77 -8.67
CA LEU A 50 7.70 -10.06 -9.07
C LEU A 50 7.86 -9.43 -10.46
N LEU A 51 9.00 -8.79 -10.75
CA LEU A 51 9.25 -8.15 -12.04
C LEU A 51 9.18 -9.16 -13.20
N GLU A 52 9.66 -10.37 -12.98
CA GLU A 52 9.63 -11.44 -13.99
C GLU A 52 8.22 -12.05 -14.17
N GLU A 53 7.39 -11.99 -13.13
CA GLU A 53 6.08 -12.64 -13.10
C GLU A 53 4.92 -11.70 -13.47
N LEU A 54 5.12 -10.35 -13.40
CA LEU A 54 4.07 -9.40 -13.75
C LEU A 54 3.65 -9.56 -15.22
N PRO A 55 2.34 -9.71 -15.50
CA PRO A 55 1.85 -9.80 -16.85
C PRO A 55 1.98 -8.46 -17.59
N GLY A 56 2.41 -8.50 -18.85
CA GLY A 56 2.64 -7.29 -19.65
C GLY A 56 4.10 -6.86 -19.65
N GLU A 57 4.35 -5.63 -20.03
CA GLU A 57 5.70 -5.09 -20.20
C GLU A 57 5.83 -3.68 -19.61
N GLY A 58 7.07 -3.26 -19.38
CA GLY A 58 7.38 -1.90 -18.96
C GLY A 58 7.10 -1.63 -17.49
N HIS A 59 7.13 -2.66 -16.63
CA HIS A 59 7.05 -2.51 -15.18
C HIS A 59 8.39 -2.09 -14.58
N LEU A 60 8.35 -1.52 -13.38
CA LEU A 60 9.50 -1.07 -12.62
C LEU A 60 9.43 -1.63 -11.20
N CYS A 61 10.32 -2.53 -10.83
CA CYS A 61 10.43 -3.01 -9.45
C CYS A 61 11.77 -2.58 -8.86
N VAL A 62 11.75 -1.89 -7.74
CA VAL A 62 12.91 -1.31 -7.08
C VAL A 62 13.02 -1.86 -5.66
N THR A 63 14.19 -2.39 -5.34
CA THR A 63 14.51 -2.72 -3.95
C THR A 63 14.89 -1.45 -3.20
N GLY A 64 14.21 -1.17 -2.09
CA GLY A 64 14.48 0.00 -1.25
C GLY A 64 13.55 0.03 -0.03
N ASN A 65 13.94 0.81 0.96
CA ASN A 65 13.22 0.93 2.22
C ASN A 65 12.35 2.19 2.24
N ALA A 66 11.03 2.01 2.30
CA ALA A 66 10.09 3.13 2.41
C ALA A 66 10.29 3.99 3.69
N GLY A 67 10.98 3.47 4.71
CA GLY A 67 11.36 4.24 5.90
C GLY A 67 12.62 5.11 5.73
N VAL A 68 13.27 5.06 4.57
CA VAL A 68 14.48 5.83 4.23
C VAL A 68 14.12 6.85 3.15
N GLU A 69 14.24 8.13 3.49
CA GLU A 69 13.86 9.24 2.59
C GLU A 69 14.56 9.17 1.24
N GLU A 70 15.86 8.84 1.23
CA GLU A 70 16.67 8.75 0.02
C GLU A 70 16.19 7.65 -0.93
N ASP A 71 15.81 6.49 -0.39
CA ASP A 71 15.27 5.38 -1.19
C ASP A 71 13.92 5.78 -1.82
N VAL A 72 13.07 6.46 -1.06
CA VAL A 72 11.76 6.94 -1.55
C VAL A 72 11.94 7.99 -2.65
N ARG A 73 12.87 8.92 -2.49
CA ARG A 73 13.19 9.93 -3.52
C ARG A 73 13.74 9.30 -4.78
N SER A 74 14.74 8.43 -4.64
CA SER A 74 15.32 7.70 -5.78
C SER A 74 14.28 6.86 -6.52
N PHE A 75 13.38 6.22 -5.78
CA PHE A 75 12.27 5.47 -6.39
C PHE A 75 11.34 6.40 -7.17
N ALA A 76 10.91 7.52 -6.58
CA ALA A 76 10.02 8.46 -7.24
C ALA A 76 10.64 9.07 -8.52
N GLU A 77 11.94 9.40 -8.49
CA GLU A 77 12.69 9.85 -9.66
C GLU A 77 12.64 8.82 -10.79
N LYS A 78 12.95 7.55 -10.48
CA LYS A 78 12.89 6.45 -11.48
C LYS A 78 11.48 6.27 -12.05
N VAL A 79 10.43 6.38 -11.21
CA VAL A 79 9.04 6.32 -11.68
C VAL A 79 8.77 7.43 -12.69
N LEU A 80 9.18 8.66 -12.37
CA LEU A 80 8.94 9.81 -13.23
C LEU A 80 9.78 9.76 -14.52
N GLU A 81 11.02 9.30 -14.44
CA GLU A 81 11.87 9.06 -15.62
C GLU A 81 11.27 8.02 -16.56
N CYS A 82 10.76 6.92 -16.01
CA CYS A 82 10.20 5.82 -16.82
C CYS A 82 8.79 6.12 -17.34
N PHE A 83 7.97 6.80 -16.57
CA PHE A 83 6.52 6.89 -16.84
C PHE A 83 6.01 8.32 -17.03
N GLY A 84 6.69 9.32 -16.47
CA GLY A 84 6.35 10.73 -16.60
C GLY A 84 5.14 11.19 -15.78
N ARG A 85 4.27 10.27 -15.35
CA ARG A 85 3.04 10.57 -14.60
C ARG A 85 2.64 9.42 -13.67
N VAL A 86 1.73 9.70 -12.75
CA VAL A 86 1.12 8.72 -11.85
C VAL A 86 -0.41 8.84 -11.92
N ASP A 87 -1.08 7.73 -12.20
CA ASP A 87 -2.53 7.63 -12.23
C ASP A 87 -3.10 7.04 -10.93
N VAL A 88 -2.36 6.10 -10.32
CA VAL A 88 -2.74 5.50 -9.03
C VAL A 88 -1.51 5.38 -8.14
N LEU A 89 -1.63 5.81 -6.88
CA LEU A 89 -0.64 5.57 -5.83
C LEU A 89 -1.28 4.74 -4.72
N VAL A 90 -0.77 3.53 -4.49
CA VAL A 90 -1.18 2.65 -3.40
C VAL A 90 -0.10 2.63 -2.33
N ASN A 91 -0.36 3.30 -1.21
CA ASN A 91 0.49 3.28 -0.04
C ASN A 91 0.13 2.05 0.82
N ASN A 92 0.83 0.94 0.58
CA ASN A 92 0.58 -0.34 1.26
C ASN A 92 1.73 -0.74 2.20
N ALA A 93 2.96 -0.26 1.99
CA ALA A 93 4.09 -0.62 2.84
C ALA A 93 3.79 -0.36 4.31
N CYS A 94 4.04 -1.35 5.14
CA CYS A 94 3.95 -1.23 6.59
C CYS A 94 4.89 -2.24 7.26
N ILE A 95 5.28 -1.91 8.48
CA ILE A 95 6.01 -2.79 9.37
C ILE A 95 5.34 -2.79 10.75
N THR A 96 5.62 -3.81 11.52
CA THR A 96 5.22 -3.90 12.92
C THR A 96 6.47 -4.01 13.79
N ARG A 97 6.41 -3.46 14.99
CA ARG A 97 7.43 -3.62 16.03
C ARG A 97 6.75 -4.04 17.32
N ARG A 98 7.56 -4.51 18.27
CA ARG A 98 7.08 -4.79 19.63
C ARG A 98 6.46 -3.54 20.24
N GLY A 99 5.60 -3.69 21.24
CA GLY A 99 4.99 -2.59 21.92
C GLY A 99 5.70 -2.21 23.23
N ILE A 100 5.09 -1.32 24.00
CA ILE A 100 5.66 -0.78 25.23
C ILE A 100 5.90 -1.84 26.31
N LEU A 101 5.06 -2.87 26.36
CA LEU A 101 5.20 -3.97 27.33
C LEU A 101 6.31 -4.95 26.95
N SER A 102 6.64 -5.02 25.65
CA SER A 102 7.66 -5.92 25.10
C SER A 102 8.98 -5.21 24.75
N GLY A 103 9.14 -3.97 25.21
CA GLY A 103 10.38 -3.21 25.13
C GLY A 103 10.66 -2.58 23.77
N CYS A 104 9.64 -2.06 23.10
CA CYS A 104 9.80 -1.25 21.89
C CYS A 104 10.63 -0.01 22.20
N SER A 105 11.72 0.18 21.46
CA SER A 105 12.53 1.38 21.56
C SER A 105 11.88 2.57 20.86
N PHE A 106 12.32 3.77 21.20
CA PHE A 106 11.86 5.00 20.53
C PHE A 106 12.19 4.98 19.04
N GLU A 107 13.34 4.41 18.66
CA GLU A 107 13.74 4.27 17.26
C GLU A 107 12.86 3.28 16.50
N GLU A 108 12.55 2.12 17.08
CA GLU A 108 11.62 1.15 16.49
C GLU A 108 10.21 1.76 16.30
N PHE A 109 9.74 2.55 17.26
CA PHE A 109 8.46 3.28 17.13
C PHE A 109 8.51 4.24 15.93
N ASN A 110 9.57 5.07 15.83
CA ASN A 110 9.70 6.03 14.75
C ASN A 110 9.90 5.37 13.38
N GLU A 111 10.55 4.21 13.31
CA GLU A 111 10.69 3.45 12.08
C GLU A 111 9.30 3.06 11.50
N VAL A 112 8.38 2.60 12.35
CA VAL A 112 7.01 2.29 11.94
C VAL A 112 6.29 3.53 11.40
N LEU A 113 6.49 4.69 12.02
CA LEU A 113 5.91 5.95 11.55
C LEU A 113 6.53 6.40 10.22
N ARG A 114 7.85 6.24 10.04
CA ARG A 114 8.51 6.58 8.77
C ARG A 114 7.94 5.78 7.62
N VAL A 115 7.81 4.47 7.77
CA VAL A 115 7.25 3.59 6.72
C VAL A 115 5.75 3.85 6.51
N GLY A 116 4.98 3.94 7.60
CA GLY A 116 3.52 3.95 7.53
C GLY A 116 2.87 5.32 7.31
N VAL A 117 3.61 6.42 7.53
CA VAL A 117 3.08 7.79 7.48
C VAL A 117 3.96 8.71 6.65
N SER A 118 5.26 8.78 6.97
CA SER A 118 6.16 9.72 6.30
C SER A 118 6.36 9.38 4.82
N ALA A 119 6.49 8.10 4.47
CA ALA A 119 6.62 7.67 3.08
C ALA A 119 5.36 7.97 2.24
N PRO A 120 4.12 7.66 2.68
CA PRO A 120 2.91 8.09 2.00
C PRO A 120 2.83 9.60 1.77
N TYR A 121 3.19 10.41 2.78
CA TYR A 121 3.27 11.86 2.63
C TYR A 121 4.30 12.27 1.59
N LEU A 122 5.52 11.74 1.68
CA LEU A 122 6.62 12.09 0.79
C LEU A 122 6.33 11.72 -0.66
N LEU A 123 5.79 10.53 -0.94
CA LEU A 123 5.38 10.13 -2.28
C LEU A 123 4.27 11.02 -2.83
N SER A 124 3.28 11.39 -2.00
CA SER A 124 2.23 12.33 -2.40
C SER A 124 2.77 13.70 -2.74
N LEU A 125 3.80 14.17 -2.00
CA LEU A 125 4.50 15.42 -2.26
C LEU A 125 5.31 15.36 -3.55
N LEU A 126 6.08 14.30 -3.77
CA LEU A 126 6.96 14.14 -4.94
C LEU A 126 6.16 13.98 -6.25
N PHE A 127 5.01 13.31 -6.18
CA PHE A 127 4.14 13.10 -7.34
C PHE A 127 3.09 14.20 -7.55
N ARG A 128 2.98 15.19 -6.65
CA ARG A 128 1.92 16.22 -6.67
C ARG A 128 1.66 16.81 -8.05
N ASP A 129 2.71 17.23 -8.72
CA ASP A 129 2.63 17.92 -10.02
C ASP A 129 2.64 16.94 -11.22
N HIS A 130 2.71 15.63 -10.93
CA HIS A 130 2.77 14.55 -11.89
C HIS A 130 1.55 13.61 -11.83
N PHE A 131 0.62 13.84 -10.91
CA PHE A 131 -0.65 13.14 -10.93
C PHE A 131 -1.46 13.53 -12.15
N SER A 132 -2.00 12.55 -12.87
CA SER A 132 -2.99 12.81 -13.90
C SER A 132 -4.29 13.33 -13.29
N ARG A 133 -5.04 14.10 -14.06
CA ARG A 133 -6.36 14.55 -13.60
C ARG A 133 -7.29 13.33 -13.45
N GLY A 134 -7.88 13.18 -12.28
CA GLY A 134 -8.66 12.00 -11.92
C GLY A 134 -7.86 10.89 -11.23
N ALA A 135 -6.56 11.09 -11.01
CA ALA A 135 -5.72 10.15 -10.27
C ALA A 135 -6.29 9.79 -8.89
N SER A 136 -5.91 8.63 -8.40
CA SER A 136 -6.35 8.11 -7.11
C SER A 136 -5.17 7.77 -6.22
N ILE A 137 -5.20 8.21 -4.96
CA ILE A 137 -4.33 7.73 -3.89
C ILE A 137 -5.16 6.82 -3.00
N VAL A 138 -4.70 5.59 -2.80
CA VAL A 138 -5.33 4.61 -1.90
C VAL A 138 -4.35 4.24 -0.80
N ASN A 139 -4.68 4.59 0.43
CA ASN A 139 -3.89 4.29 1.60
C ASN A 139 -4.41 3.02 2.28
N ILE A 140 -3.57 1.99 2.41
CA ILE A 140 -3.95 0.76 3.10
C ILE A 140 -3.73 0.96 4.61
N ALA A 141 -4.79 1.40 5.28
CA ALA A 141 -4.83 1.58 6.72
C ALA A 141 -5.02 0.24 7.46
N SER A 142 -5.81 0.19 8.49
CA SER A 142 -6.19 -1.02 9.24
C SER A 142 -7.35 -0.69 10.17
N THR A 143 -8.13 -1.69 10.57
CA THR A 143 -9.06 -1.56 11.71
C THR A 143 -8.34 -1.16 13.00
N ARG A 144 -7.02 -1.38 13.09
CA ARG A 144 -6.16 -0.91 14.19
C ARG A 144 -6.07 0.63 14.29
N ALA A 145 -6.51 1.36 13.29
CA ALA A 145 -6.67 2.82 13.39
C ALA A 145 -7.73 3.24 14.41
N SER A 146 -8.72 2.39 14.67
CA SER A 146 -9.88 2.69 15.55
C SER A 146 -10.05 1.68 16.69
N MET A 147 -9.38 0.53 16.64
CA MET A 147 -9.46 -0.52 17.67
C MET A 147 -8.08 -1.17 17.84
N SER A 148 -7.53 -1.12 19.04
CA SER A 148 -6.16 -1.57 19.31
C SER A 148 -6.12 -2.90 20.08
N GLN A 149 -4.98 -3.53 20.05
CA GLN A 149 -4.59 -4.63 20.94
C GLN A 149 -3.40 -4.16 21.78
N LYS A 150 -3.11 -4.90 22.85
CA LYS A 150 -1.91 -4.66 23.65
C LYS A 150 -0.67 -4.76 22.76
N ASP A 151 0.34 -3.95 23.05
CA ASP A 151 1.64 -3.97 22.35
C ASP A 151 1.58 -3.64 20.85
N THR A 152 0.58 -2.84 20.42
CA THR A 152 0.45 -2.42 19.01
C THR A 152 0.57 -0.89 18.84
N GLU A 153 1.19 -0.19 19.79
CA GLU A 153 1.16 1.28 19.84
C GLU A 153 1.70 1.93 18.58
N SER A 154 2.87 1.52 18.09
CA SER A 154 3.48 2.10 16.89
C SER A 154 2.65 1.83 15.62
N TYR A 155 2.15 0.61 15.47
CA TYR A 155 1.31 0.23 14.33
C TYR A 155 -0.04 0.95 14.37
N SER A 156 -0.71 0.97 15.53
CA SER A 156 -1.98 1.66 15.71
C SER A 156 -1.84 3.17 15.48
N ALA A 157 -0.76 3.78 16.01
CA ALA A 157 -0.45 5.18 15.78
C ALA A 157 -0.24 5.48 14.29
N ALA A 158 0.56 4.66 13.58
CA ALA A 158 0.79 4.84 12.16
C ALA A 158 -0.50 4.70 11.33
N LYS A 159 -1.31 3.69 11.60
CA LYS A 159 -2.57 3.46 10.85
C LYS A 159 -3.63 4.53 11.15
N GLY A 160 -3.70 5.01 12.40
CA GLY A 160 -4.52 6.17 12.76
C GLY A 160 -4.05 7.46 12.07
N ALA A 161 -2.74 7.73 12.10
CA ALA A 161 -2.16 8.87 11.41
C ALA A 161 -2.37 8.81 9.88
N LEU A 162 -2.23 7.63 9.27
CA LEU A 162 -2.48 7.43 7.84
C LEU A 162 -3.94 7.72 7.47
N THR A 163 -4.89 7.34 8.33
CA THR A 163 -6.31 7.67 8.15
C THR A 163 -6.55 9.18 8.19
N SER A 164 -5.92 9.88 9.14
CA SER A 164 -5.99 11.35 9.23
C SER A 164 -5.30 12.03 8.06
N LEU A 165 -4.13 11.53 7.64
CA LEU A 165 -3.40 12.02 6.47
C LEU A 165 -4.25 11.88 5.19
N THR A 166 -5.05 10.83 5.07
CA THR A 166 -5.91 10.59 3.90
C THR A 166 -6.87 11.75 3.65
N HIS A 167 -7.63 12.18 4.66
CA HIS A 167 -8.58 13.29 4.45
C HIS A 167 -7.88 14.64 4.30
N ALA A 168 -6.73 14.85 4.95
CA ALA A 168 -5.95 16.06 4.76
C ALA A 168 -5.39 16.17 3.33
N LEU A 169 -4.85 15.07 2.78
CA LEU A 169 -4.39 15.01 1.39
C LEU A 169 -5.56 15.17 0.40
N ALA A 170 -6.73 14.59 0.68
CA ALA A 170 -7.91 14.75 -0.15
C ALA A 170 -8.29 16.23 -0.33
N MET A 171 -8.26 17.01 0.77
CA MET A 171 -8.52 18.44 0.71
C MET A 171 -7.43 19.21 -0.05
N SER A 172 -6.16 18.89 0.21
CA SER A 172 -5.03 19.61 -0.40
C SER A 172 -4.86 19.31 -1.89
N LEU A 173 -5.17 18.07 -2.32
CA LEU A 173 -4.98 17.62 -3.70
C LEU A 173 -6.24 17.72 -4.58
N SER A 174 -7.39 18.10 -4.00
CA SER A 174 -8.62 18.27 -4.76
C SER A 174 -8.52 19.28 -5.92
N PRO A 175 -7.78 20.42 -5.80
CA PRO A 175 -7.60 21.35 -6.92
C PRO A 175 -6.88 20.72 -8.13
N PHE A 176 -6.07 19.67 -7.89
CA PHE A 176 -5.39 18.91 -8.95
C PHE A 176 -6.27 17.80 -9.54
N GLY A 177 -7.48 17.61 -9.01
CA GLY A 177 -8.39 16.56 -9.43
C GLY A 177 -7.98 15.16 -8.94
N VAL A 178 -7.20 15.08 -7.86
CA VAL A 178 -6.75 13.82 -7.25
C VAL A 178 -7.71 13.43 -6.13
N ARG A 179 -8.16 12.17 -6.13
CA ARG A 179 -8.97 11.60 -5.05
C ARG A 179 -8.06 10.85 -4.08
N VAL A 180 -8.32 10.95 -2.79
CA VAL A 180 -7.53 10.25 -1.76
C VAL A 180 -8.48 9.52 -0.83
N ASN A 181 -8.31 8.21 -0.73
CA ASN A 181 -9.14 7.33 0.09
C ASN A 181 -8.27 6.37 0.90
N SER A 182 -8.85 5.76 1.92
CA SER A 182 -8.21 4.70 2.68
C SER A 182 -9.11 3.47 2.78
N ILE A 183 -8.46 2.31 2.84
CA ILE A 183 -9.10 1.02 3.14
C ILE A 183 -8.59 0.59 4.50
N SER A 184 -9.47 0.16 5.38
CA SER A 184 -9.13 -0.35 6.71
C SER A 184 -9.43 -1.85 6.80
N PRO A 185 -8.53 -2.72 6.32
CA PRO A 185 -8.71 -4.16 6.42
C PRO A 185 -8.79 -4.62 7.86
N GLY A 186 -9.57 -5.67 8.10
CA GLY A 186 -9.42 -6.54 9.27
C GLY A 186 -8.23 -7.49 9.09
N TRP A 187 -8.36 -8.72 9.53
CA TRP A 187 -7.36 -9.73 9.28
C TRP A 187 -7.46 -10.26 7.85
N ILE A 188 -6.38 -10.14 7.11
CA ILE A 188 -6.23 -10.67 5.75
C ILE A 188 -5.19 -11.78 5.79
N ASP A 189 -5.56 -12.95 5.30
CA ASP A 189 -4.64 -14.07 5.16
C ASP A 189 -3.70 -13.83 3.96
N THR A 190 -2.44 -13.63 4.27
CA THR A 190 -1.37 -13.45 3.28
C THR A 190 -0.48 -14.71 3.17
N GLY A 191 -0.92 -15.83 3.75
CA GLY A 191 -0.18 -17.08 3.78
C GLY A 191 0.94 -17.16 4.83
N VAL A 192 1.11 -16.14 5.65
CA VAL A 192 2.18 -16.06 6.66
C VAL A 192 1.84 -16.82 7.94
N PHE A 193 0.55 -17.00 8.21
CA PHE A 193 0.06 -17.57 9.50
C PHE A 193 -0.19 -19.07 9.48
N GLY A 194 0.16 -19.78 8.40
CA GLY A 194 -0.08 -21.20 8.25
C GLY A 194 -1.55 -21.55 8.03
N VAL A 195 -2.00 -22.72 8.50
CA VAL A 195 -3.38 -23.18 8.32
C VAL A 195 -4.29 -22.43 9.32
N LEU A 196 -5.27 -21.70 8.81
CA LEU A 196 -6.26 -21.00 9.61
C LEU A 196 -7.22 -22.00 10.27
N SER A 197 -7.56 -21.73 11.52
CA SER A 197 -8.55 -22.51 12.28
C SER A 197 -9.99 -21.98 12.06
N PRO A 198 -11.03 -22.79 12.33
CA PRO A 198 -12.40 -22.30 12.34
C PRO A 198 -12.63 -21.13 13.30
N GLU A 199 -11.93 -21.10 14.44
CA GLU A 199 -11.99 -20.03 15.44
C GLU A 199 -11.49 -18.69 14.87
N ASP A 200 -10.53 -18.73 13.95
CA ASP A 200 -10.03 -17.54 13.28
C ASP A 200 -11.11 -16.87 12.42
N ALA A 201 -11.93 -17.67 11.75
CA ALA A 201 -13.05 -17.19 10.96
C ALA A 201 -14.13 -16.53 11.84
N PHE A 202 -14.41 -17.09 13.03
CA PHE A 202 -15.44 -16.56 13.94
C PHE A 202 -15.05 -15.23 14.60
N GLN A 203 -13.78 -14.83 14.56
CA GLN A 203 -13.36 -13.50 15.01
C GLN A 203 -13.89 -12.36 14.13
N HIS A 204 -14.39 -12.68 12.94
CA HIS A 204 -14.88 -11.72 11.97
C HIS A 204 -16.40 -11.80 11.80
N PRO A 205 -17.11 -10.67 11.82
CA PRO A 205 -18.55 -10.65 11.54
C PRO A 205 -18.93 -11.22 10.17
N SER A 206 -18.00 -11.21 9.22
CA SER A 206 -18.16 -11.83 7.90
C SER A 206 -18.12 -13.35 7.90
N GLY A 207 -17.79 -13.99 9.04
CA GLY A 207 -17.63 -15.45 9.17
C GLY A 207 -16.42 -16.02 8.43
N ARG A 208 -15.48 -15.17 8.00
CA ARG A 208 -14.23 -15.61 7.36
C ARG A 208 -13.10 -14.59 7.56
N VAL A 209 -11.88 -15.04 7.50
CA VAL A 209 -10.71 -14.20 7.31
C VAL A 209 -10.73 -13.64 5.88
N GLY A 210 -10.30 -12.40 5.68
CA GLY A 210 -10.20 -11.80 4.36
C GLY A 210 -9.05 -12.38 3.54
N SER A 211 -9.09 -12.16 2.23
CA SER A 211 -7.99 -12.49 1.32
C SER A 211 -7.43 -11.23 0.65
N PRO A 212 -6.22 -11.27 0.08
CA PRO A 212 -5.68 -10.15 -0.69
C PRO A 212 -6.62 -9.66 -1.80
N GLU A 213 -7.38 -10.57 -2.45
CA GLU A 213 -8.34 -10.24 -3.50
C GLU A 213 -9.51 -9.39 -3.00
N ASP A 214 -9.88 -9.47 -1.73
CA ASP A 214 -10.89 -8.58 -1.14
C ASP A 214 -10.40 -7.14 -1.14
N ILE A 215 -9.10 -6.94 -0.88
CA ILE A 215 -8.48 -5.62 -0.88
C ILE A 215 -8.28 -5.12 -2.32
N VAL A 216 -7.88 -5.98 -3.25
CA VAL A 216 -7.80 -5.64 -4.69
C VAL A 216 -9.14 -5.10 -5.19
N LYS A 217 -10.25 -5.76 -4.88
CA LYS A 217 -11.60 -5.30 -5.28
C LYS A 217 -11.93 -3.92 -4.71
N ALA A 218 -11.57 -3.67 -3.45
CA ALA A 218 -11.78 -2.38 -2.80
C ALA A 218 -10.90 -1.28 -3.42
N VAL A 219 -9.63 -1.59 -3.73
CA VAL A 219 -8.73 -0.66 -4.43
C VAL A 219 -9.27 -0.31 -5.81
N PHE A 220 -9.66 -1.29 -6.61
CA PHE A 220 -10.22 -1.07 -7.94
C PHE A 220 -11.51 -0.25 -7.92
N PHE A 221 -12.36 -0.45 -6.89
CA PHE A 221 -13.57 0.36 -6.71
C PHE A 221 -13.25 1.84 -6.45
N LEU A 222 -12.12 2.12 -5.80
CA LEU A 222 -11.70 3.48 -5.45
C LEU A 222 -10.88 4.15 -6.58
N CYS A 223 -10.41 3.41 -7.56
CA CYS A 223 -9.66 3.91 -8.71
C CYS A 223 -10.53 4.13 -9.92
#